data_a2abe74c88136cd427e67b3a09b0f4ce
#
_entry.id   a2abe74c88136cd427e67b3a09b0f4ce
#
_cell.length_a   1.000
_cell.length_b   1.000
_cell.length_c   1.000
_cell.angle_alpha   90.00
_cell.angle_beta   90.00
_cell.angle_gamma   90.00
#
_symmetry.space_group_name_H-M   'P 1'
#
loop_
_entity.id
_entity.type
_entity.pdbx_description
1 polymer ?
#
loop_
_entity_poly.entity_id
_entity_poly.type
_entity_poly.pdbx_seq_one_letter_code
_entity_poly.pdbx_strand_id
1 'polypeptide(L)'
;MTDEPAPTPAFDRETLTVWLAANGVDHVTHDHPAVFRVEEGLDLKADLPGAHTKNLFLKDHKGRLWLISARQDTVIDLKRAPRTIGSDRLSFGNETLLFETLGVRPGSVTALGLINDPDHRVTFILDKALWDADIVNFHPLTNTATTALDQAAFRQVLDLLDRTPIVVDFGTMERV
;
A
#
# COMPACT_ATOMS: atom_id res chain seq x y z
N MET A 1 9.17 -28.26 19.04
CA MET A 1 8.93 -26.97 18.37
C MET A 1 10.00 -26.82 17.30
N THR A 2 9.64 -27.05 16.08
CA THR A 2 10.49 -26.72 14.94
C THR A 2 10.32 -25.24 14.69
N ASP A 3 11.35 -24.48 14.90
CA ASP A 3 11.44 -23.07 14.56
C ASP A 3 11.53 -23.01 13.02
N GLU A 4 10.37 -23.17 12.37
CA GLU A 4 10.31 -22.96 10.93
C GLU A 4 10.58 -21.49 10.65
N PRO A 5 11.61 -21.17 9.84
CA PRO A 5 11.85 -19.77 9.50
C PRO A 5 10.60 -19.20 8.83
N ALA A 6 10.27 -17.96 9.19
CA ALA A 6 9.15 -17.24 8.55
C ALA A 6 9.29 -17.32 7.03
N PRO A 7 8.19 -17.57 6.29
CA PRO A 7 8.27 -17.71 4.84
C PRO A 7 8.87 -16.44 4.22
N THR A 8 9.89 -16.64 3.38
CA THR A 8 10.50 -15.54 2.64
C THR A 8 9.51 -15.05 1.59
N PRO A 9 9.19 -13.73 1.54
CA PRO A 9 8.31 -13.20 0.51
C PRO A 9 8.89 -13.43 -0.89
N ALA A 10 8.02 -13.62 -1.88
CA ALA A 10 8.43 -13.82 -3.27
C ALA A 10 9.11 -12.58 -3.85
N PHE A 11 8.71 -11.40 -3.40
CA PHE A 11 9.26 -10.11 -3.83
C PHE A 11 9.79 -9.31 -2.65
N ASP A 12 10.96 -8.74 -2.86
CA ASP A 12 11.58 -7.69 -2.05
C ASP A 12 11.78 -6.44 -2.93
N ARG A 13 12.49 -5.43 -2.42
CA ARG A 13 12.77 -4.21 -3.18
C ARG A 13 13.45 -4.49 -4.53
N GLU A 14 14.47 -5.33 -4.54
CA GLU A 14 15.27 -5.59 -5.75
C GLU A 14 14.45 -6.32 -6.81
N THR A 15 13.77 -7.38 -6.42
CA THR A 15 12.93 -8.15 -7.33
C THR A 15 11.70 -7.38 -7.79
N LEU A 16 11.13 -6.51 -6.96
CA LEU A 16 10.09 -5.59 -7.38
C LEU A 16 10.60 -4.63 -8.45
N THR A 17 11.78 -4.04 -8.26
CA THR A 17 12.37 -3.11 -9.25
C THR A 17 12.60 -3.80 -10.59
N VAL A 18 13.13 -5.03 -10.57
CA VAL A 18 13.32 -5.84 -11.77
C VAL A 18 11.97 -6.14 -12.45
N TRP A 19 10.96 -6.47 -11.67
CA TRP A 19 9.61 -6.76 -12.18
C TRP A 19 8.98 -5.53 -12.85
N LEU A 20 9.10 -4.35 -12.24
CA LEU A 20 8.60 -3.10 -12.83
C LEU A 20 9.27 -2.83 -14.18
N ALA A 21 10.59 -2.93 -14.24
CA ALA A 21 11.36 -2.71 -15.47
C ALA A 21 11.02 -3.76 -16.54
N ALA A 22 10.93 -5.03 -16.17
CA ALA A 22 10.63 -6.13 -17.09
C ALA A 22 9.24 -6.02 -17.71
N ASN A 23 8.28 -5.41 -17.00
CA ASN A 23 6.93 -5.19 -17.51
C ASN A 23 6.73 -3.81 -18.15
N GLY A 24 7.78 -3.04 -18.34
CA GLY A 24 7.73 -1.74 -19.00
C GLY A 24 6.95 -0.68 -18.19
N VAL A 25 6.95 -0.79 -16.86
CA VAL A 25 6.31 0.18 -15.99
C VAL A 25 7.26 1.33 -15.71
N ASP A 26 6.89 2.53 -16.13
CA ASP A 26 7.67 3.74 -15.84
C ASP A 26 7.64 4.03 -14.35
N HIS A 27 8.81 4.20 -13.75
CA HIS A 27 8.93 4.48 -12.31
C HIS A 27 10.25 5.19 -12.01
N VAL A 28 10.26 5.92 -10.90
CA VAL A 28 11.46 6.55 -10.36
C VAL A 28 11.53 6.21 -8.89
N THR A 29 12.66 5.63 -8.46
CA THR A 29 12.88 5.29 -7.05
C THR A 29 13.95 6.21 -6.46
N HIS A 30 13.62 6.85 -5.35
CA HIS A 30 14.49 7.72 -4.59
C HIS A 30 14.89 7.03 -3.28
N ASP A 31 16.19 6.85 -3.08
CA ASP A 31 16.73 6.34 -1.81
C ASP A 31 16.76 7.45 -0.76
N HIS A 32 16.48 7.11 0.48
CA HIS A 32 16.51 8.03 1.62
C HIS A 32 16.67 7.24 2.92
N PRO A 33 17.03 7.91 4.04
CA PRO A 33 17.05 7.24 5.33
C PRO A 33 15.70 6.67 5.72
N ALA A 34 15.69 5.63 6.53
CA ALA A 34 14.47 4.99 7.02
C ALA A 34 13.57 6.01 7.73
N VAL A 35 12.29 6.02 7.36
CA VAL A 35 11.26 6.90 7.92
C VAL A 35 10.25 6.03 8.66
N PHE A 36 10.13 6.22 9.97
CA PHE A 36 9.20 5.49 10.84
C PHE A 36 8.00 6.33 11.27
N ARG A 37 8.11 7.66 11.17
CA ARG A 37 7.07 8.62 11.55
C ARG A 37 6.82 9.59 10.40
N VAL A 38 5.60 10.07 10.30
CA VAL A 38 5.22 11.05 9.27
C VAL A 38 6.07 12.31 9.35
N GLU A 39 6.34 12.80 10.57
CA GLU A 39 7.14 14.01 10.81
C GLU A 39 8.58 13.89 10.29
N GLU A 40 9.17 12.70 10.38
CA GLU A 40 10.54 12.45 9.91
C GLU A 40 10.65 12.53 8.38
N GLY A 41 9.54 12.26 7.68
CA GLY A 41 9.49 12.26 6.22
C GLY A 41 9.05 13.57 5.58
N LEU A 42 8.63 14.58 6.36
CA LEU A 42 8.05 15.81 5.80
C LEU A 42 9.03 16.56 4.90
N ASP A 43 10.29 16.68 5.29
CA ASP A 43 11.31 17.38 4.50
C ASP A 43 11.64 16.64 3.20
N LEU A 44 11.70 15.30 3.25
CA LEU A 44 11.91 14.45 2.08
C LEU A 44 10.73 14.53 1.11
N LYS A 45 9.52 14.53 1.64
CA LYS A 45 8.28 14.59 0.85
C LYS A 45 8.11 15.93 0.15
N ALA A 46 8.60 17.03 0.72
CA ALA A 46 8.53 18.35 0.12
C ALA A 46 9.31 18.42 -1.21
N ASP A 47 10.37 17.62 -1.36
CA ASP A 47 11.22 17.59 -2.54
C ASP A 47 10.75 16.58 -3.61
N LEU A 48 9.81 15.69 -3.28
CA LEU A 48 9.28 14.68 -4.20
C LEU A 48 7.90 15.07 -4.70
N PRO A 49 7.72 15.24 -6.01
CA PRO A 49 6.43 15.64 -6.57
C PRO A 49 5.39 14.52 -6.44
N GLY A 50 4.13 14.92 -6.40
CA GLY A 50 3.00 14.00 -6.40
C GLY A 50 2.40 13.74 -5.03
N ALA A 51 1.38 12.89 -5.01
CA ALA A 51 0.68 12.52 -3.79
C ALA A 51 1.51 11.50 -2.98
N HIS A 52 1.79 11.82 -1.74
CA HIS A 52 2.38 10.87 -0.79
C HIS A 52 1.28 10.06 -0.13
N THR A 53 1.60 8.82 0.21
CA THR A 53 0.60 7.85 0.64
C THR A 53 0.82 7.41 2.09
N LYS A 54 -0.28 7.08 2.74
CA LYS A 54 -0.30 6.26 3.94
C LYS A 54 -1.08 4.99 3.65
N ASN A 55 -0.66 3.90 4.26
CA ASN A 55 -1.20 2.59 3.98
C ASN A 55 -1.53 1.89 5.29
N LEU A 56 -2.77 1.42 5.42
CA LEU A 56 -3.27 0.77 6.62
C LEU A 56 -3.57 -0.70 6.30
N PHE A 57 -2.86 -1.60 6.97
CA PHE A 57 -3.15 -3.02 6.89
C PHE A 57 -4.07 -3.42 8.03
N LEU A 58 -5.26 -3.90 7.69
CA LEU A 58 -6.37 -4.09 8.62
C LEU A 58 -6.92 -5.51 8.53
N LYS A 59 -7.44 -5.96 9.64
CA LYS A 59 -8.21 -7.20 9.76
C LYS A 59 -9.58 -6.86 10.32
N ASP A 60 -10.63 -7.46 9.76
CA ASP A 60 -11.96 -7.30 10.34
C ASP A 60 -12.29 -8.42 11.33
N HIS A 61 -13.39 -8.26 12.03
CA HIS A 61 -13.80 -9.20 13.07
C HIS A 61 -14.10 -10.62 12.53
N LYS A 62 -14.36 -10.75 11.24
CA LYS A 62 -14.54 -12.04 10.55
C LYS A 62 -13.23 -12.63 10.01
N GLY A 63 -12.10 -11.98 10.26
CA GLY A 63 -10.79 -12.45 9.81
C GLY A 63 -10.43 -12.08 8.38
N ARG A 64 -11.22 -11.27 7.69
CA ARG A 64 -10.91 -10.79 6.35
C ARG A 64 -9.86 -9.67 6.41
N LEU A 65 -9.00 -9.63 5.40
CA LEU A 65 -7.88 -8.70 5.34
C LEU A 65 -8.17 -7.55 4.38
N TRP A 66 -7.74 -6.35 4.78
CA TRP A 66 -7.98 -5.11 4.07
C TRP A 66 -6.71 -4.27 4.01
N LEU A 67 -6.45 -3.67 2.87
CA LEU A 67 -5.41 -2.66 2.71
C LEU A 67 -6.07 -1.38 2.24
N ILE A 68 -5.92 -0.31 3.02
CA ILE A 68 -6.37 1.03 2.63
C ILE A 68 -5.14 1.85 2.27
N SER A 69 -5.04 2.26 1.02
CA SER A 69 -4.04 3.24 0.58
C SER A 69 -4.73 4.58 0.37
N ALA A 70 -4.26 5.60 1.07
CA ALA A 70 -4.83 6.94 1.02
C ALA A 70 -3.74 7.99 0.88
N ARG A 71 -4.14 9.19 0.41
CA ARG A 71 -3.25 10.34 0.48
C ARG A 71 -2.96 10.65 1.95
N GLN A 72 -1.72 11.04 2.24
CA GLN A 72 -1.26 11.13 3.64
C GLN A 72 -2.08 12.11 4.49
N ASP A 73 -2.67 13.13 3.89
CA ASP A 73 -3.52 14.13 4.58
C ASP A 73 -5.00 13.76 4.62
N THR A 74 -5.40 12.67 3.97
CA THR A 74 -6.79 12.18 4.02
C THR A 74 -7.12 11.66 5.42
N VAL A 75 -8.22 12.12 5.97
CA VAL A 75 -8.72 11.64 7.26
C VAL A 75 -9.53 10.36 7.05
N ILE A 76 -9.15 9.28 7.73
CA ILE A 76 -9.85 8.01 7.65
C ILE A 76 -10.48 7.70 9.01
N ASP A 77 -11.81 7.67 9.04
CA ASP A 77 -12.57 7.27 10.23
C ASP A 77 -12.80 5.74 10.18
N LEU A 78 -11.97 4.99 10.92
CA LEU A 78 -12.04 3.53 10.94
C LEU A 78 -13.32 2.98 11.60
N LYS A 79 -14.06 3.79 12.33
CA LYS A 79 -15.36 3.39 12.89
C LYS A 79 -16.47 3.44 11.84
N ARG A 80 -16.38 4.37 10.91
CA ARG A 80 -17.34 4.55 9.82
C ARG A 80 -16.98 3.75 8.56
N ALA A 81 -15.70 3.50 8.33
CA ALA A 81 -15.20 2.82 7.14
C ALA A 81 -15.86 1.45 6.87
N PRO A 82 -16.14 0.59 7.87
CA PRO A 82 -16.77 -0.70 7.61
C PRO A 82 -18.06 -0.63 6.80
N ARG A 83 -18.91 0.35 7.08
CA ARG A 83 -20.17 0.54 6.37
C ARG A 83 -19.95 0.87 4.89
N THR A 84 -18.91 1.64 4.59
CA THR A 84 -18.57 2.05 3.23
C THR A 84 -17.92 0.92 2.43
N ILE A 85 -16.97 0.21 3.04
CA ILE A 85 -16.18 -0.81 2.33
C ILE A 85 -16.78 -2.22 2.40
N GLY A 86 -17.80 -2.42 3.23
CA GLY A 86 -18.44 -3.73 3.39
C GLY A 86 -17.67 -4.68 4.31
N SER A 87 -16.85 -4.16 5.20
CA SER A 87 -16.16 -4.96 6.21
C SER A 87 -17.00 -5.10 7.47
N ASP A 88 -16.56 -5.99 8.36
CA ASP A 88 -16.94 -5.97 9.76
C ASP A 88 -16.02 -4.97 10.49
N ARG A 89 -16.15 -4.89 11.82
CA ARG A 89 -15.33 -4.00 12.64
C ARG A 89 -13.84 -4.21 12.38
N LEU A 90 -13.12 -3.13 12.11
CA LEU A 90 -11.71 -3.13 11.73
C LEU A 90 -10.77 -2.98 12.92
N SER A 91 -9.64 -3.68 12.85
CA SER A 91 -8.48 -3.49 13.72
C SER A 91 -7.21 -3.63 12.89
N PHE A 92 -6.08 -3.13 13.38
CA PHE A 92 -4.82 -3.28 12.68
C PHE A 92 -4.37 -4.74 12.67
N GLY A 93 -3.89 -5.21 11.52
CA GLY A 93 -3.22 -6.49 11.41
C GLY A 93 -1.89 -6.47 12.15
N ASN A 94 -1.54 -7.59 12.80
CA ASN A 94 -0.26 -7.68 13.50
C ASN A 94 0.92 -7.82 12.54
N GLU A 95 2.13 -7.66 13.05
CA GLU A 95 3.37 -7.69 12.27
C GLU A 95 3.59 -9.02 11.55
N THR A 96 3.30 -10.14 12.20
CA THR A 96 3.44 -11.47 11.60
C THR A 96 2.50 -11.63 10.41
N LEU A 97 1.24 -11.28 10.57
CA LEU A 97 0.23 -11.35 9.52
C LEU A 97 0.57 -10.43 8.34
N LEU A 98 1.06 -9.23 8.63
CA LEU A 98 1.51 -8.27 7.61
C LEU A 98 2.64 -8.86 6.76
N PHE A 99 3.66 -9.44 7.39
CA PHE A 99 4.79 -10.04 6.69
C PHE A 99 4.38 -11.26 5.87
N GLU A 100 3.57 -12.14 6.43
CA GLU A 100 3.06 -13.32 5.72
C GLU A 100 2.20 -12.96 4.50
N THR A 101 1.51 -11.84 4.55
CA THR A 101 0.54 -11.45 3.52
C THR A 101 1.14 -10.53 2.47
N LEU A 102 1.82 -9.46 2.89
CA LEU A 102 2.35 -8.43 1.99
C LEU A 102 3.88 -8.42 1.89
N GLY A 103 4.57 -9.25 2.68
CA GLY A 103 6.03 -9.35 2.63
C GLY A 103 6.75 -8.11 3.14
N VAL A 104 6.11 -7.29 3.96
CA VAL A 104 6.68 -6.06 4.50
C VAL A 104 6.59 -6.03 6.01
N ARG A 105 7.43 -5.18 6.61
CA ARG A 105 7.44 -4.90 8.05
C ARG A 105 6.69 -3.59 8.35
N PRO A 106 6.28 -3.36 9.61
CA PRO A 106 5.74 -2.08 10.02
C PRO A 106 6.67 -0.92 9.61
N GLY A 107 6.08 0.18 9.14
CA GLY A 107 6.82 1.30 8.56
C GLY A 107 7.03 1.21 7.04
N SER A 108 6.81 0.04 6.44
CA SER A 108 6.95 -0.21 5.00
C SER A 108 5.66 -0.65 4.32
N VAL A 109 4.51 -0.51 4.98
CA VAL A 109 3.21 -0.89 4.41
C VAL A 109 2.96 -0.09 3.14
N THR A 110 2.56 -0.78 2.08
CA THR A 110 2.48 -0.21 0.73
C THR A 110 1.50 -0.99 -0.14
N ALA A 111 0.86 -0.29 -1.06
CA ALA A 111 0.05 -0.93 -2.10
C ALA A 111 0.90 -1.86 -3.00
N LEU A 112 2.18 -1.58 -3.17
CA LEU A 112 3.09 -2.43 -3.94
C LEU A 112 3.28 -3.82 -3.29
N GLY A 113 2.97 -3.95 -1.99
CA GLY A 113 2.96 -5.24 -1.30
C GLY A 113 1.91 -6.22 -1.82
N LEU A 114 0.93 -5.76 -2.58
CA LEU A 114 -0.07 -6.63 -3.22
C LEU A 114 0.57 -7.63 -4.21
N ILE A 115 1.78 -7.36 -4.69
CA ILE A 115 2.55 -8.30 -5.50
C ILE A 115 2.87 -9.61 -4.74
N ASN A 116 2.92 -9.55 -3.42
CA ASN A 116 3.14 -10.71 -2.54
C ASN A 116 1.84 -11.41 -2.13
N ASP A 117 0.70 -10.98 -2.64
CA ASP A 117 -0.62 -11.54 -2.35
C ASP A 117 -1.33 -12.05 -3.62
N PRO A 118 -0.72 -13.01 -4.35
CA PRO A 118 -1.30 -13.50 -5.61
C PRO A 118 -2.64 -14.22 -5.43
N ASP A 119 -2.93 -14.72 -4.23
CA ASP A 119 -4.18 -15.41 -3.91
C ASP A 119 -5.33 -14.44 -3.58
N HIS A 120 -5.08 -13.14 -3.63
CA HIS A 120 -6.07 -12.09 -3.36
C HIS A 120 -6.73 -12.23 -1.98
N ARG A 121 -5.93 -12.51 -0.95
CA ARG A 121 -6.40 -12.56 0.44
C ARG A 121 -6.80 -11.19 0.96
N VAL A 122 -6.19 -10.14 0.41
CA VAL A 122 -6.40 -8.75 0.82
C VAL A 122 -7.36 -8.06 -0.14
N THR A 123 -8.41 -7.44 0.39
CA THR A 123 -9.25 -6.51 -0.37
C THR A 123 -8.59 -5.14 -0.37
N PHE A 124 -8.40 -4.57 -1.56
CA PHE A 124 -7.70 -3.31 -1.74
C PHE A 124 -8.68 -2.14 -1.85
N ILE A 125 -8.56 -1.22 -0.91
CA ILE A 125 -9.32 0.03 -0.85
C ILE A 125 -8.40 1.18 -1.22
N LEU A 126 -8.81 2.00 -2.16
CA LEU A 126 -8.01 3.12 -2.67
C LEU A 126 -8.76 4.43 -2.48
N ASP A 127 -8.08 5.40 -1.87
CA ASP A 127 -8.57 6.77 -1.77
C ASP A 127 -8.75 7.38 -3.17
N LYS A 128 -9.89 7.98 -3.42
CA LYS A 128 -10.18 8.73 -4.65
C LYS A 128 -9.09 9.76 -4.93
N ALA A 129 -8.54 10.41 -3.89
CA ALA A 129 -7.46 11.37 -4.05
C ALA A 129 -6.20 10.77 -4.69
N LEU A 130 -5.91 9.49 -4.47
CA LEU A 130 -4.83 8.77 -5.14
C LEU A 130 -5.22 8.28 -6.53
N TRP A 131 -6.46 7.85 -6.69
CA TRP A 131 -6.97 7.42 -7.99
C TRP A 131 -6.90 8.53 -9.03
N ASP A 132 -7.19 9.76 -8.62
CA ASP A 132 -7.20 10.96 -9.47
C ASP A 132 -5.84 11.67 -9.54
N ALA A 133 -4.85 11.27 -8.74
CA ALA A 133 -3.55 11.93 -8.69
C ALA A 133 -2.73 11.69 -9.97
N ASP A 134 -1.97 12.69 -10.40
CA ASP A 134 -1.06 12.57 -11.54
C ASP A 134 0.14 11.68 -11.22
N ILE A 135 0.64 11.76 -9.99
CA ILE A 135 1.76 10.97 -9.48
C ILE A 135 1.43 10.47 -8.08
N VAL A 136 1.73 9.21 -7.83
CA VAL A 136 1.61 8.60 -6.49
C VAL A 136 2.97 8.06 -6.04
N ASN A 137 3.24 8.17 -4.75
CA ASN A 137 4.50 7.76 -4.14
C ASN A 137 4.25 6.66 -3.11
N PHE A 138 4.88 5.51 -3.32
CA PHE A 138 4.77 4.35 -2.44
C PHE A 138 6.14 3.86 -1.99
N HIS A 139 6.21 3.20 -0.86
CA HIS A 139 7.40 2.45 -0.46
C HIS A 139 7.57 1.20 -1.35
N PRO A 140 8.76 0.99 -1.93
CA PRO A 140 9.03 -0.22 -2.73
C PRO A 140 9.43 -1.40 -1.85
N LEU A 141 8.55 -1.85 -0.97
CA LEU A 141 8.72 -2.95 -0.02
C LEU A 141 9.79 -2.69 1.07
N THR A 142 10.22 -1.45 1.20
CA THR A 142 11.17 -0.97 2.22
C THR A 142 10.86 0.48 2.57
N ASN A 143 11.24 0.94 3.76
CA ASN A 143 11.09 2.33 4.17
C ASN A 143 12.35 3.20 3.93
N THR A 144 13.33 2.66 3.21
CA THR A 144 14.57 3.38 2.84
C THR A 144 14.54 3.91 1.41
N ALA A 145 13.38 3.86 0.78
CA ALA A 145 13.17 4.39 -0.56
C ALA A 145 11.70 4.77 -0.77
N THR A 146 11.46 5.57 -1.80
CA THR A 146 10.12 5.91 -2.29
C THR A 146 10.11 5.76 -3.81
N THR A 147 9.11 5.05 -4.31
CA THR A 147 8.90 4.87 -5.76
C THR A 147 7.73 5.74 -6.21
N ALA A 148 8.00 6.60 -7.19
CA ALA A 148 7.02 7.43 -7.85
C ALA A 148 6.49 6.73 -9.10
N LEU A 149 5.17 6.70 -9.23
CA LEU A 149 4.45 6.19 -10.40
C LEU A 149 3.49 7.27 -10.88
N ASP A 150 3.49 7.56 -12.18
CA ASP A 150 2.42 8.39 -12.72
C ASP A 150 1.10 7.62 -12.74
N GLN A 151 0.00 8.30 -13.05
CA GLN A 151 -1.33 7.68 -13.03
C GLN A 151 -1.42 6.46 -13.95
N ALA A 152 -0.88 6.56 -15.16
CA ALA A 152 -0.89 5.47 -16.13
C ALA A 152 -0.06 4.27 -15.64
N ALA A 153 1.12 4.52 -15.08
CA ALA A 153 1.99 3.48 -14.53
C ALA A 153 1.35 2.79 -13.33
N PHE A 154 0.72 3.53 -12.43
CA PHE A 154 0.02 2.96 -11.28
C PHE A 154 -1.14 2.06 -11.72
N ARG A 155 -1.94 2.51 -12.67
CA ARG A 155 -3.03 1.69 -13.22
C ARG A 155 -2.52 0.46 -13.93
N GLN A 156 -1.40 0.56 -14.65
CA GLN A 156 -0.71 -0.57 -15.27
C GLN A 156 -0.28 -1.61 -14.23
N VAL A 157 0.28 -1.19 -13.10
CA VAL A 157 0.65 -2.10 -12.00
C VAL A 157 -0.58 -2.83 -11.49
N LEU A 158 -1.68 -2.13 -11.25
CA LEU A 158 -2.93 -2.75 -10.80
C LEU A 158 -3.46 -3.79 -11.80
N ASP A 159 -3.42 -3.47 -13.08
CA ASP A 159 -3.83 -4.39 -14.15
C ASP A 159 -2.94 -5.64 -14.20
N LEU A 160 -1.61 -5.46 -14.11
CA LEU A 160 -0.66 -6.56 -14.08
C LEU A 160 -0.84 -7.47 -12.87
N LEU A 161 -1.24 -6.92 -11.73
CA LEU A 161 -1.54 -7.68 -10.52
C LEU A 161 -2.97 -8.23 -10.48
N ASP A 162 -3.76 -7.98 -11.53
CA ASP A 162 -5.18 -8.34 -11.60
C ASP A 162 -5.98 -7.76 -10.43
N ARG A 163 -5.72 -6.49 -10.09
CA ARG A 163 -6.35 -5.78 -8.97
C ARG A 163 -7.27 -4.69 -9.46
N THR A 164 -8.54 -4.80 -9.08
CA THR A 164 -9.51 -3.72 -9.22
C THR A 164 -9.77 -3.14 -7.83
N PRO A 165 -9.27 -1.93 -7.55
CA PRO A 165 -9.47 -1.34 -6.22
C PRO A 165 -10.92 -0.93 -6.01
N ILE A 166 -11.38 -0.99 -4.77
CA ILE A 166 -12.60 -0.29 -4.36
C ILE A 166 -12.18 1.14 -4.07
N VAL A 167 -12.59 2.06 -4.94
CA VAL A 167 -12.26 3.49 -4.80
C VAL A 167 -13.27 4.15 -3.88
N VAL A 168 -12.78 4.87 -2.87
CA VAL A 168 -13.61 5.52 -1.86
C VAL A 168 -13.21 7.00 -1.76
N ASP A 169 -14.22 7.86 -1.77
CA ASP A 169 -14.07 9.24 -1.33
C ASP A 169 -14.22 9.30 0.19
N PHE A 170 -13.13 9.46 0.90
CA PHE A 170 -13.15 9.49 2.38
C PHE A 170 -13.74 10.78 2.96
N GLY A 171 -13.88 11.83 2.16
CA GLY A 171 -14.59 13.04 2.57
C GLY A 171 -16.10 12.83 2.67
N THR A 172 -16.70 12.13 1.73
CA THR A 172 -18.14 11.81 1.70
C THR A 172 -18.44 10.43 2.27
N MET A 173 -17.45 9.58 2.43
CA MET A 173 -17.57 8.17 2.82
C MET A 173 -18.43 7.36 1.84
N GLU A 174 -18.27 7.64 0.55
CA GLU A 174 -18.97 6.96 -0.53
C GLU A 174 -18.00 6.25 -1.47
N ARG A 175 -18.41 5.11 -1.99
CA ARG A 175 -17.70 4.47 -3.10
C ARG A 175 -17.87 5.29 -4.37
N VAL A 176 -16.82 5.36 -5.14
CA VAL A 176 -16.82 6.07 -6.42
C VAL A 176 -17.06 5.12 -7.59
#